data_acfd5b7ffa6ea243c417b8d9fe68e5eb
#
_entry.id   acfd5b7ffa6ea243c417b8d9fe68e5eb
#
_cell.length_a   1.000
_cell.length_b   1.000
_cell.length_c   1.000
_cell.angle_alpha   90.00
_cell.angle_beta   90.00
_cell.angle_gamma   90.00
#
_symmetry.space_group_name_H-M   'P 1'
#
loop_
_entity.id
_entity.type
_entity.pdbx_description
1 polymer ?
#
loop_
_entity_poly.entity_id
_entity_poly.type
_entity_poly.pdbx_seq_one_letter_code
_entity_poly.pdbx_strand_id
1 'polypeptide(L)'
;MKYFIFRNNTLENLFGTTDVGYSGYDDISYVPLEVDSYVWFYQVPIKFDIDSLTEEVNGYFDKLQIVYKQLPAHSQLIVFSLENLYNLNFCSTNYELKNSIIKFNMDIRDFCNAYANVKFIDFSEFLSDYSKDQWIDWKYYFFPRW
;
A
#
# COMPACT_ATOMS: atom_id res chain seq x y z
N MET A 1 7.27 -3.65 19.33
CA MET A 1 6.31 -3.37 18.23
C MET A 1 6.17 -4.62 17.39
N LYS A 2 4.92 -5.06 17.19
CA LYS A 2 4.67 -6.28 16.43
C LYS A 2 4.72 -6.04 14.93
N TYR A 3 4.09 -4.95 14.48
CA TYR A 3 4.03 -4.58 13.07
C TYR A 3 4.43 -3.13 12.87
N PHE A 4 5.11 -2.84 11.78
CA PHE A 4 5.32 -1.47 11.31
C PHE A 4 4.83 -1.38 9.86
N ILE A 5 3.92 -0.43 9.59
CA ILE A 5 3.21 -0.32 8.33
C ILE A 5 3.67 0.91 7.56
N PHE A 6 4.26 0.69 6.39
CA PHE A 6 4.52 1.75 5.42
C PHE A 6 3.22 2.01 4.66
N ARG A 7 2.78 3.26 4.64
CA ARG A 7 1.44 3.64 4.17
C ARG A 7 1.42 4.96 3.42
N ASN A 8 0.38 5.14 2.63
CA ASN A 8 0.04 6.44 2.03
C ASN A 8 -1.38 6.92 2.38
N ASN A 9 -2.03 6.26 3.33
CA ASN A 9 -3.40 6.60 3.76
C ASN A 9 -3.60 6.24 5.23
N THR A 10 -4.75 6.62 5.79
CA THR A 10 -5.04 6.36 7.21
C THR A 10 -5.51 4.93 7.40
N LEU A 11 -4.84 4.19 8.27
CA LEU A 11 -5.08 2.77 8.51
C LEU A 11 -5.40 2.45 9.97
N GLU A 12 -5.39 3.44 10.87
CA GLU A 12 -5.60 3.20 12.30
C GLU A 12 -6.98 2.61 12.59
N ASN A 13 -7.98 2.95 11.78
CA ASN A 13 -9.32 2.38 11.93
C ASN A 13 -9.39 0.91 11.53
N LEU A 14 -8.46 0.45 10.69
CA LEU A 14 -8.43 -0.93 10.21
C LEU A 14 -7.55 -1.81 11.10
N PHE A 15 -6.37 -1.34 11.46
CA PHE A 15 -5.36 -2.13 12.17
C PHE A 15 -5.18 -1.73 13.63
N GLY A 16 -5.75 -0.60 14.06
CA GLY A 16 -5.61 -0.12 15.43
C GLY A 16 -4.24 0.50 15.70
N THR A 17 -3.94 0.68 16.98
CA THR A 17 -2.67 1.29 17.43
C THR A 17 -1.92 0.43 18.44
N THR A 18 -2.48 -0.70 18.86
CA THR A 18 -1.84 -1.60 19.84
C THR A 18 -0.78 -2.44 19.14
N ASP A 19 0.47 -2.28 19.52
CA ASP A 19 1.63 -2.97 18.96
C ASP A 19 1.84 -2.74 17.45
N VAL A 20 1.21 -1.71 16.89
CA VAL A 20 1.34 -1.36 15.47
C VAL A 20 1.89 0.05 15.36
N GLY A 21 2.97 0.21 14.61
CA GLY A 21 3.53 1.51 14.26
C GLY A 21 3.24 1.83 12.79
N TYR A 22 3.20 3.11 12.48
CA TYR A 22 2.89 3.59 11.13
C TYR A 22 3.96 4.56 10.65
N SER A 23 4.32 4.47 9.38
CA SER A 23 5.11 5.51 8.74
C SER A 23 4.31 6.79 8.59
N GLY A 24 4.95 7.91 8.31
CA GLY A 24 4.26 9.06 7.75
C GLY A 24 3.67 8.71 6.39
N TYR A 25 2.75 9.54 5.89
CA TYR A 25 2.11 9.28 4.60
C TYR A 25 3.15 9.36 3.48
N ASP A 26 3.28 8.25 2.73
CA ASP A 26 4.25 8.12 1.64
C ASP A 26 5.71 8.39 2.08
N ASP A 27 6.03 8.14 3.33
CA ASP A 27 7.34 8.35 3.90
C ASP A 27 8.04 7.01 4.15
N ILE A 28 9.11 6.76 3.41
CA ILE A 28 9.91 5.54 3.51
C ILE A 28 11.28 5.80 4.12
N SER A 29 11.48 6.97 4.72
CA SER A 29 12.80 7.38 5.21
C SER A 29 13.20 6.75 6.54
N TYR A 30 12.27 6.18 7.28
CA TYR A 30 12.51 5.61 8.60
C TYR A 30 12.10 4.15 8.65
N VAL A 31 13.03 3.30 9.08
CA VAL A 31 12.80 1.88 9.30
C VAL A 31 13.13 1.58 10.76
N PRO A 32 12.13 1.37 11.62
CA PRO A 32 12.39 1.02 13.01
C PRO A 32 12.97 -0.39 13.11
N LEU A 33 13.83 -0.61 14.11
CA LEU A 33 14.34 -1.92 14.45
C LEU A 33 13.43 -2.59 15.49
N GLU A 34 13.67 -3.86 15.76
CA GLU A 34 12.91 -4.61 16.78
C GLU A 34 11.41 -4.71 16.47
N VAL A 35 11.10 -4.90 15.21
CA VAL A 35 9.76 -5.12 14.71
C VAL A 35 9.65 -6.57 14.25
N ASP A 36 8.55 -7.25 14.61
CA ASP A 36 8.36 -8.64 14.21
C ASP A 36 8.11 -8.79 12.71
N SER A 37 7.29 -7.91 12.15
CA SER A 37 6.99 -7.92 10.72
C SER A 37 6.78 -6.50 10.21
N TYR A 38 7.23 -6.26 8.99
CA TYR A 38 7.01 -5.02 8.28
C TYR A 38 5.87 -5.23 7.28
N VAL A 39 5.09 -4.18 7.03
CA VAL A 39 3.93 -4.23 6.14
C VAL A 39 4.02 -3.09 5.15
N TRP A 40 3.74 -3.38 3.89
CA TRP A 40 3.55 -2.38 2.85
C TRP A 40 2.07 -2.34 2.50
N PHE A 41 1.42 -1.23 2.82
CA PHE A 41 0.01 -1.03 2.53
C PHE A 41 -0.19 0.33 1.86
N TYR A 42 -0.01 0.35 0.56
CA TYR A 42 -0.29 1.52 -0.26
C TYR A 42 -1.55 1.28 -1.06
N GLN A 43 -2.31 2.34 -1.28
CA GLN A 43 -3.48 2.32 -2.13
C GLN A 43 -3.42 3.49 -3.10
N VAL A 44 -4.18 3.40 -4.18
CA VAL A 44 -4.21 4.46 -5.19
C VAL A 44 -4.79 5.72 -4.55
N PRO A 45 -4.03 6.82 -4.50
CA PRO A 45 -4.51 8.04 -3.86
C PRO A 45 -5.55 8.76 -4.72
N ILE A 46 -6.20 9.74 -4.13
CA ILE A 46 -7.18 10.57 -4.82
C ILE A 46 -6.47 11.78 -5.40
N LYS A 47 -6.45 11.87 -6.72
CA LYS A 47 -5.91 13.02 -7.44
C LYS A 47 -6.78 13.30 -8.66
N PHE A 48 -6.95 14.58 -8.97
CA PHE A 48 -7.70 15.00 -10.15
C PHE A 48 -6.84 14.96 -11.42
N ASP A 49 -5.54 15.10 -11.29
CA ASP A 49 -4.60 14.98 -12.40
C ASP A 49 -4.21 13.51 -12.57
N ILE A 50 -4.80 12.87 -13.58
CA ILE A 50 -4.61 11.44 -13.84
C ILE A 50 -3.19 11.12 -14.28
N ASP A 51 -2.54 12.00 -15.04
CA ASP A 51 -1.17 11.77 -15.47
C ASP A 51 -0.22 11.77 -14.28
N SER A 52 -0.39 12.71 -13.36
CA SER A 52 0.38 12.75 -12.11
C SER A 52 0.12 11.52 -11.25
N LEU A 53 -1.13 11.07 -11.17
CA LEU A 53 -1.51 9.87 -10.43
C LEU A 53 -0.86 8.63 -11.01
N THR A 54 -0.89 8.48 -12.34
CA THR A 54 -0.29 7.35 -13.03
C THR A 54 1.22 7.30 -12.78
N GLU A 55 1.89 8.45 -12.85
CA GLU A 55 3.32 8.56 -12.58
C GLU A 55 3.66 8.15 -11.14
N GLU A 56 2.84 8.59 -10.18
CA GLU A 56 3.03 8.23 -8.77
C GLU A 56 2.92 6.73 -8.57
N VAL A 57 1.87 6.11 -9.13
CA VAL A 57 1.67 4.66 -9.04
C VAL A 57 2.81 3.90 -9.69
N ASN A 58 3.32 4.36 -10.81
CA ASN A 58 4.45 3.74 -11.48
C ASN A 58 5.73 3.75 -10.63
N GLY A 59 5.85 4.67 -9.68
CA GLY A 59 6.99 4.75 -8.77
C GLY A 59 6.90 3.86 -7.53
N TYR A 60 5.75 3.27 -7.26
CA TYR A 60 5.54 2.55 -6.00
C TYR A 60 6.40 1.29 -5.88
N PHE A 61 6.60 0.56 -6.95
CA PHE A 61 7.42 -0.64 -6.87
C PHE A 61 8.89 -0.32 -6.56
N ASP A 62 9.40 0.77 -7.12
CA ASP A 62 10.76 1.24 -6.82
C ASP A 62 10.90 1.62 -5.35
N LYS A 63 9.91 2.29 -4.78
CA LYS A 63 9.89 2.62 -3.36
C LYS A 63 9.86 1.38 -2.49
N LEU A 64 9.05 0.40 -2.86
CA LEU A 64 8.99 -0.88 -2.15
C LEU A 64 10.35 -1.58 -2.14
N GLN A 65 11.05 -1.59 -3.26
CA GLN A 65 12.39 -2.18 -3.34
C GLN A 65 13.40 -1.43 -2.48
N ILE A 66 13.30 -0.11 -2.41
CA ILE A 66 14.16 0.70 -1.53
C ILE A 66 13.90 0.32 -0.07
N VAL A 67 12.64 0.22 0.33
CA VAL A 67 12.28 -0.21 1.69
C VAL A 67 12.84 -1.59 1.97
N TYR A 68 12.62 -2.55 1.08
CA TYR A 68 13.08 -3.91 1.27
C TYR A 68 14.58 -4.00 1.53
N LYS A 69 15.38 -3.21 0.81
CA LYS A 69 16.83 -3.17 0.98
C LYS A 69 17.26 -2.59 2.33
N GLN A 70 16.41 -1.79 2.95
CA GLN A 70 16.70 -1.15 4.24
C GLN A 70 16.26 -1.99 5.43
N LEU A 71 15.44 -3.04 5.20
CA LEU A 71 14.96 -3.89 6.28
C LEU A 71 16.12 -4.71 6.89
N PRO A 72 16.06 -5.01 8.20
CA PRO A 72 17.03 -5.95 8.78
C PRO A 72 16.98 -7.31 8.08
N ALA A 73 18.12 -7.98 7.99
CA ALA A 73 18.23 -9.27 7.34
C ALA A 73 17.24 -10.27 7.95
N HIS A 74 16.63 -11.05 7.08
CA HIS A 74 15.63 -12.09 7.45
C HIS A 74 14.33 -11.56 8.05
N SER A 75 14.08 -10.25 7.96
CA SER A 75 12.80 -9.68 8.37
C SER A 75 11.70 -10.14 7.43
N GLN A 76 10.49 -10.35 7.97
CA GLN A 76 9.31 -10.61 7.16
C GLN A 76 8.73 -9.31 6.63
N LEU A 77 8.41 -9.28 5.35
CA LEU A 77 7.67 -8.19 4.71
C LEU A 77 6.36 -8.72 4.15
N ILE A 78 5.25 -8.11 4.56
CA ILE A 78 3.91 -8.42 4.07
C ILE A 78 3.50 -7.29 3.13
N VAL A 79 3.20 -7.62 1.89
CA VAL A 79 2.85 -6.63 0.86
C VAL A 79 1.40 -6.82 0.45
N PHE A 80 0.59 -5.76 0.62
CA PHE A 80 -0.78 -5.76 0.15
C PHE A 80 -0.84 -5.35 -1.32
N SER A 81 -1.78 -5.93 -2.05
CA SER A 81 -2.05 -5.52 -3.42
C SER A 81 -2.51 -4.06 -3.49
N LEU A 82 -2.24 -3.43 -4.61
CA LEU A 82 -2.67 -2.06 -4.87
C LEU A 82 -4.07 -2.08 -5.49
N GLU A 83 -5.00 -1.35 -4.88
CA GLU A 83 -6.38 -1.26 -5.34
C GLU A 83 -6.78 0.20 -5.56
N ASN A 84 -7.67 0.42 -6.50
CA ASN A 84 -8.27 1.73 -6.71
C ASN A 84 -9.61 1.79 -5.97
N LEU A 85 -9.57 2.33 -4.76
CA LEU A 85 -10.72 2.35 -3.85
C LEU A 85 -11.69 3.49 -4.14
N TYR A 86 -11.33 4.40 -5.03
CA TYR A 86 -12.06 5.64 -5.20
C TYR A 86 -12.55 5.83 -6.63
N ASN A 87 -13.87 5.93 -6.77
CA ASN A 87 -14.51 5.91 -8.09
C ASN A 87 -14.20 7.13 -8.97
N LEU A 88 -13.78 8.27 -8.41
CA LEU A 88 -13.40 9.43 -9.22
C LEU A 88 -12.17 9.17 -10.09
N ASN A 89 -11.36 8.18 -9.72
CA ASN A 89 -10.22 7.79 -10.53
C ASN A 89 -10.61 6.90 -11.71
N PHE A 90 -11.87 6.45 -11.79
CA PHE A 90 -12.34 5.65 -12.89
C PHE A 90 -12.76 6.56 -14.04
N CYS A 91 -11.94 6.60 -15.04
CA CYS A 91 -12.27 7.19 -16.31
C CYS A 91 -12.26 6.08 -17.36
N SER A 92 -13.28 6.03 -18.19
CA SER A 92 -13.40 4.97 -19.20
C SER A 92 -12.22 4.94 -20.18
N THR A 93 -11.53 6.06 -20.33
CA THR A 93 -10.39 6.20 -21.24
C THR A 93 -9.04 6.08 -20.52
N ASN A 94 -9.02 5.90 -19.20
CA ASN A 94 -7.78 5.90 -18.45
C ASN A 94 -7.20 4.49 -18.30
N TYR A 95 -6.75 3.93 -19.42
CA TYR A 95 -6.14 2.61 -19.42
C TYR A 95 -4.75 2.61 -18.82
N GLU A 96 -4.04 3.73 -18.86
CA GLU A 96 -2.66 3.81 -18.34
C GLU A 96 -2.64 3.61 -16.83
N LEU A 97 -3.55 4.25 -16.09
CA LEU A 97 -3.65 4.04 -14.64
C LEU A 97 -3.98 2.58 -14.31
N LYS A 98 -4.96 2.01 -15.00
CA LYS A 98 -5.33 0.60 -14.80
C LYS A 98 -4.16 -0.32 -15.08
N ASN A 99 -3.43 -0.09 -16.15
CA ASN A 99 -2.27 -0.89 -16.50
C ASN A 99 -1.16 -0.76 -15.47
N SER A 100 -0.96 0.44 -14.90
CA SER A 100 0.04 0.66 -13.86
C SER A 100 -0.30 -0.08 -12.58
N ILE A 101 -1.57 -0.13 -12.20
CA ILE A 101 -2.04 -0.89 -11.04
C ILE A 101 -1.81 -2.39 -11.25
N ILE A 102 -2.20 -2.90 -12.42
CA ILE A 102 -2.01 -4.32 -12.76
C ILE A 102 -0.52 -4.66 -12.75
N LYS A 103 0.31 -3.79 -13.34
CA LYS A 103 1.76 -4.00 -13.38
C LYS A 103 2.36 -4.07 -11.98
N PHE A 104 1.98 -3.15 -11.09
CA PHE A 104 2.46 -3.19 -9.70
C PHE A 104 2.11 -4.53 -9.05
N ASN A 105 0.87 -4.98 -9.19
CA ASN A 105 0.42 -6.22 -8.56
C ASN A 105 1.13 -7.45 -9.16
N MET A 106 1.44 -7.44 -10.43
CA MET A 106 2.25 -8.50 -11.04
C MET A 106 3.69 -8.46 -10.53
N ASP A 107 4.29 -7.27 -10.47
CA ASP A 107 5.67 -7.11 -10.02
C ASP A 107 5.86 -7.59 -8.58
N ILE A 108 4.91 -7.32 -7.68
CA ILE A 108 5.01 -7.79 -6.29
C ILE A 108 4.80 -9.29 -6.18
N ARG A 109 4.00 -9.91 -7.03
CA ARG A 109 3.88 -11.37 -7.06
C ARG A 109 5.20 -12.02 -7.47
N ASP A 110 5.86 -11.48 -8.48
CA ASP A 110 7.17 -11.94 -8.89
C ASP A 110 8.21 -11.74 -7.78
N PHE A 111 8.13 -10.60 -7.11
CA PHE A 111 9.00 -10.28 -5.98
C PHE A 111 8.82 -11.27 -4.82
N CYS A 112 7.57 -11.62 -4.50
CA CYS A 112 7.27 -12.61 -3.46
C CYS A 112 7.79 -14.00 -3.85
N ASN A 113 7.74 -14.35 -5.11
CA ASN A 113 8.27 -15.62 -5.60
C ASN A 113 9.81 -15.66 -5.53
N ALA A 114 10.46 -14.51 -5.68
CA ALA A 114 11.92 -14.41 -5.64
C ALA A 114 12.48 -14.42 -4.21
N TYR A 115 11.72 -13.95 -3.23
CA TYR A 115 12.18 -13.77 -1.85
C TYR A 115 11.22 -14.45 -0.88
N ALA A 116 11.72 -15.48 -0.18
CA ALA A 116 10.88 -16.30 0.72
C ALA A 116 10.34 -15.51 1.92
N ASN A 117 11.01 -14.43 2.31
CA ASN A 117 10.59 -13.60 3.44
C ASN A 117 9.59 -12.49 3.07
N VAL A 118 9.14 -12.47 1.82
CA VAL A 118 8.11 -11.53 1.35
C VAL A 118 6.82 -12.29 1.11
N LYS A 119 5.73 -11.84 1.74
CA LYS A 119 4.40 -12.43 1.62
C LYS A 119 3.45 -11.46 0.95
N PHE A 120 2.60 -11.97 0.09
CA PHE A 120 1.62 -11.18 -0.65
C PHE A 120 0.22 -11.42 -0.08
N ILE A 121 -0.53 -10.33 0.14
CA ILE A 121 -1.95 -10.38 0.49
C ILE A 121 -2.74 -9.70 -0.62
N ASP A 122 -3.67 -10.44 -1.21
CA ASP A 122 -4.59 -9.91 -2.21
C ASP A 122 -5.74 -9.18 -1.51
N PHE A 123 -5.63 -7.86 -1.45
CA PHE A 123 -6.63 -7.03 -0.77
C PHE A 123 -7.97 -7.02 -1.50
N SER A 124 -8.00 -7.38 -2.79
CA SER A 124 -9.26 -7.46 -3.54
C SER A 124 -10.18 -8.55 -3.00
N GLU A 125 -9.63 -9.63 -2.48
CA GLU A 125 -10.42 -10.69 -1.85
C GLU A 125 -11.11 -10.18 -0.58
N PHE A 126 -10.41 -9.38 0.22
CA PHE A 126 -11.01 -8.75 1.39
C PHE A 126 -12.15 -7.80 0.98
N LEU A 127 -11.93 -7.01 -0.06
CA LEU A 127 -12.92 -6.05 -0.55
C LEU A 127 -14.18 -6.70 -1.10
N SER A 128 -14.09 -7.92 -1.61
CA SER A 128 -15.26 -8.64 -2.12
C SER A 128 -16.22 -9.06 -1.01
N ASP A 129 -15.70 -9.28 0.22
CA ASP A 129 -16.49 -9.71 1.37
C ASP A 129 -17.09 -8.55 2.15
N TYR A 130 -16.54 -7.34 2.01
CA TYR A 130 -16.96 -6.18 2.78
C TYR A 130 -17.18 -4.98 1.86
N SER A 131 -18.22 -4.18 2.15
CA SER A 131 -18.38 -2.91 1.45
C SER A 131 -17.31 -1.92 1.94
N LYS A 132 -16.96 -0.96 1.08
CA LYS A 132 -15.99 0.07 1.45
C LYS A 132 -16.42 0.85 2.69
N ASP A 133 -17.71 1.07 2.85
CA ASP A 133 -18.26 1.85 3.96
C ASP A 133 -18.16 1.13 5.29
N GLN A 134 -17.98 -0.20 5.28
CA GLN A 134 -17.88 -1.00 6.50
C GLN A 134 -16.50 -0.95 7.15
N TRP A 135 -15.44 -0.66 6.39
CA TRP A 135 -14.08 -0.74 6.91
C TRP A 135 -13.23 0.49 6.59
N ILE A 136 -13.65 1.35 5.68
CA ILE A 136 -12.99 2.63 5.42
C ILE A 136 -13.83 3.75 6.02
N ASP A 137 -13.19 4.57 6.84
CA ASP A 137 -13.74 5.86 7.21
C ASP A 137 -13.27 6.87 6.17
N TRP A 138 -14.19 7.28 5.30
CA TRP A 138 -13.89 8.21 4.22
C TRP A 138 -13.30 9.53 4.69
N LYS A 139 -13.71 9.99 5.88
CA LYS A 139 -13.14 11.20 6.47
C LYS A 139 -11.64 11.05 6.69
N TYR A 140 -11.20 9.92 7.24
CA TYR A 140 -9.79 9.66 7.46
C TYR A 140 -9.05 9.30 6.19
N TYR A 141 -9.74 8.81 5.19
CA TYR A 141 -9.12 8.54 3.89
C TYR A 141 -8.78 9.83 3.15
N PHE A 142 -9.64 10.84 3.23
CA PHE A 142 -9.46 12.09 2.49
C PHE A 142 -8.63 13.11 3.25
N PHE A 143 -9.01 13.43 4.49
CA PHE A 143 -8.50 14.58 5.21
C PHE A 143 -7.09 14.41 5.78
N PRO A 144 -6.64 13.25 6.24
CA PRO A 144 -5.28 13.12 6.77
C PRO A 144 -4.17 13.32 5.76
N ARG A 145 -4.53 13.47 4.49
CA ARG A 145 -3.56 13.71 3.41
C ARG A 145 -3.19 15.17 3.23
N TRP A 146 -3.89 16.03 3.92
CA TRP A 146 -3.71 17.49 3.81
C TRP A 146 -2.56 18.00 4.72
#